data_d765fe02d77726f5f7c0c04bdc7f18dc
#
_entry.id   d765fe02d77726f5f7c0c04bdc7f18dc
#
_cell.length_a   1.000
_cell.length_b   1.000
_cell.length_c   1.000
_cell.angle_alpha   90.00
_cell.angle_beta   90.00
_cell.angle_gamma   90.00
#
_symmetry.space_group_name_H-M   'P 1'
#
loop_
_entity.id
_entity.type
_entity.pdbx_description
1 polymer ?
#
loop_
_entity_poly.entity_id
_entity_poly.type
_entity_poly.pdbx_seq_one_letter_code
_entity_poly.pdbx_strand_id
1 'polypeptide(L)'
;MRISKAIKICVAALALAAGSSAWAGVQVTFDKPDDYSDVPFSSRDREQVLAGLADHFTLLGKSLPHGQELRIEITDIDLAGREDPARRGAFDVRVMTGRADWPRMRLRYTLEQHGKVSASGNAYLSDMSYLQHINRYSNSDALRYEKRMIDEWFRNTFGVKPQGRSKPVMTLQQRKAPPG
;
A
#
# COMPACT_ATOMS: atom_id res chain seq x y z
N MET A 1 -2.58 -60.08 -48.15
CA MET A 1 -2.53 -60.40 -46.73
C MET A 1 -1.48 -59.54 -46.06
N ARG A 2 -1.85 -58.37 -45.53
CA ARG A 2 -0.98 -57.51 -44.73
C ARG A 2 -1.82 -56.86 -43.64
N ILE A 3 -1.55 -57.20 -42.41
CA ILE A 3 -2.21 -56.76 -41.21
C ILE A 3 -1.50 -55.47 -40.78
N SER A 4 -2.21 -54.32 -40.84
CA SER A 4 -1.72 -53.03 -40.32
C SER A 4 -2.16 -52.92 -38.86
N LYS A 5 -1.16 -52.90 -37.95
CA LYS A 5 -1.35 -52.64 -36.53
C LYS A 5 -1.52 -51.16 -36.32
N ALA A 6 -2.72 -50.72 -35.94
CA ALA A 6 -2.98 -49.37 -35.50
C ALA A 6 -2.46 -49.19 -34.09
N ILE A 7 -1.42 -48.38 -33.93
CA ILE A 7 -0.88 -47.96 -32.66
C ILE A 7 -1.76 -46.81 -32.13
N LYS A 8 -2.53 -47.06 -31.07
CA LYS A 8 -3.26 -46.05 -30.33
C LYS A 8 -2.29 -45.31 -29.40
N ILE A 9 -1.93 -44.09 -29.78
CA ILE A 9 -1.18 -43.18 -28.92
C ILE A 9 -2.18 -42.52 -27.98
N CYS A 10 -2.18 -42.95 -26.70
CA CYS A 10 -2.86 -42.24 -25.62
C CYS A 10 -2.02 -41.04 -25.25
N VAL A 11 -2.42 -39.84 -25.67
CA VAL A 11 -1.87 -38.59 -25.18
C VAL A 11 -2.50 -38.31 -23.82
N ALA A 12 -1.77 -38.61 -22.75
CA ALA A 12 -2.16 -38.19 -21.40
C ALA A 12 -1.86 -36.68 -21.29
N ALA A 13 -2.91 -35.86 -21.33
CA ALA A 13 -2.83 -34.44 -21.02
C ALA A 13 -2.58 -34.28 -19.52
N LEU A 14 -1.33 -34.02 -19.17
CA LEU A 14 -0.92 -33.68 -17.81
C LEU A 14 -1.37 -32.21 -17.58
N ALA A 15 -2.53 -32.01 -16.96
CA ALA A 15 -2.96 -30.69 -16.49
C ALA A 15 -2.04 -30.28 -15.35
N LEU A 16 -1.06 -29.40 -15.63
CA LEU A 16 -0.34 -28.67 -14.60
C LEU A 16 -1.36 -27.75 -13.92
N ALA A 17 -1.88 -28.18 -12.78
CA ALA A 17 -2.51 -27.29 -11.83
C ALA A 17 -1.38 -26.39 -11.28
N ALA A 18 -1.21 -25.21 -11.87
CA ALA A 18 -0.41 -24.16 -11.29
C ALA A 18 -1.06 -23.79 -9.95
N GLY A 19 -0.57 -24.39 -8.88
CA GLY A 19 -0.93 -24.05 -7.51
C GLY A 19 -0.52 -22.60 -7.28
N SER A 20 -1.49 -21.67 -7.40
CA SER A 20 -1.32 -20.30 -6.99
C SER A 20 -1.02 -20.32 -5.50
N SER A 21 0.23 -20.07 -5.12
CA SER A 21 0.61 -19.83 -3.73
C SER A 21 -0.19 -18.60 -3.29
N ALA A 22 -1.28 -18.82 -2.55
CA ALA A 22 -2.13 -17.77 -2.03
C ALA A 22 -1.36 -17.03 -0.92
N TRP A 23 -0.48 -16.13 -1.32
CA TRP A 23 0.12 -15.17 -0.42
C TRP A 23 -0.93 -14.09 -0.17
N ALA A 24 -1.18 -13.77 1.09
CA ALA A 24 -1.89 -12.54 1.39
C ALA A 24 -1.05 -11.40 0.85
N GLY A 25 -1.52 -10.75 -0.20
CA GLY A 25 -0.78 -9.72 -0.93
C GLY A 25 -1.63 -8.49 -1.18
N VAL A 26 -0.96 -7.33 -1.27
CA VAL A 26 -1.57 -6.11 -1.78
C VAL A 26 -0.86 -5.72 -3.07
N GLN A 27 -1.65 -5.49 -4.10
CA GLN A 27 -1.20 -4.90 -5.34
C GLN A 27 -1.74 -3.47 -5.42
N VAL A 28 -0.85 -2.49 -5.59
CA VAL A 28 -1.22 -1.08 -5.73
C VAL A 28 -0.85 -0.61 -7.13
N THR A 29 -1.79 0.05 -7.79
CA THR A 29 -1.59 0.71 -9.08
C THR A 29 -2.04 2.17 -8.98
N PHE A 30 -1.46 3.02 -9.82
CA PHE A 30 -1.75 4.44 -9.88
C PHE A 30 -2.26 4.78 -11.28
N ASP A 31 -3.49 5.28 -11.37
CA ASP A 31 -4.10 5.68 -12.64
C ASP A 31 -3.77 7.13 -12.92
N LYS A 32 -2.96 7.39 -13.95
CA LYS A 32 -2.54 8.73 -14.42
C LYS A 32 -2.02 9.65 -13.30
N PRO A 33 -0.91 9.29 -12.65
CA PRO A 33 -0.40 10.03 -11.51
C PRO A 33 0.02 11.48 -11.83
N ASP A 34 0.18 11.82 -13.09
CA ASP A 34 0.45 13.20 -13.54
C ASP A 34 -0.78 14.12 -13.42
N ASP A 35 -1.98 13.56 -13.35
CA ASP A 35 -3.26 14.29 -13.30
C ASP A 35 -3.79 14.40 -11.86
N TYR A 36 -3.06 13.95 -10.84
CA TYR A 36 -3.52 13.99 -9.44
C TYR A 36 -3.62 15.42 -8.91
N SER A 37 -4.55 15.63 -7.97
CA SER A 37 -4.92 16.95 -7.45
C SER A 37 -3.76 17.69 -6.81
N ASP A 38 -2.94 17.03 -5.99
CA ASP A 38 -1.74 17.62 -5.37
C ASP A 38 -0.69 16.54 -5.05
N VAL A 39 0.28 16.41 -5.93
CA VAL A 39 1.48 15.59 -5.78
C VAL A 39 2.70 16.39 -6.26
N PRO A 40 3.94 16.05 -5.87
CA PRO A 40 5.12 16.78 -6.31
C PRO A 40 5.20 16.91 -7.82
N PHE A 41 5.53 18.12 -8.30
CA PHE A 41 5.69 18.38 -9.72
C PHE A 41 6.90 17.63 -10.31
N SER A 42 7.98 17.51 -9.51
CA SER A 42 9.14 16.71 -9.87
C SER A 42 8.77 15.23 -9.99
N SER A 43 9.05 14.62 -11.14
CA SER A 43 8.76 13.19 -11.36
C SER A 43 9.46 12.30 -10.32
N ARG A 44 10.70 12.63 -9.95
CA ARG A 44 11.47 11.88 -8.95
C ARG A 44 10.80 11.91 -7.57
N ASP A 45 10.38 13.10 -7.12
CA ASP A 45 9.78 13.25 -5.80
C ASP A 45 8.38 12.66 -5.77
N ARG A 46 7.64 12.80 -6.88
CA ARG A 46 6.36 12.10 -7.08
C ARG A 46 6.50 10.59 -7.00
N GLU A 47 7.48 10.00 -7.68
CA GLU A 47 7.75 8.55 -7.59
C GLU A 47 8.06 8.11 -6.16
N GLN A 48 8.81 8.90 -5.38
CA GLN A 48 9.08 8.60 -3.98
C GLN A 48 7.80 8.63 -3.12
N VAL A 49 6.92 9.59 -3.35
CA VAL A 49 5.61 9.68 -2.69
C VAL A 49 4.77 8.45 -3.02
N LEU A 50 4.64 8.11 -4.32
CA LEU A 50 3.83 6.98 -4.76
C LEU A 50 4.39 5.66 -4.22
N ALA A 51 5.71 5.47 -4.26
CA ALA A 51 6.36 4.30 -3.69
C ALA A 51 6.12 4.20 -2.17
N GLY A 52 6.26 5.30 -1.43
CA GLY A 52 6.00 5.34 0.00
C GLY A 52 4.56 5.01 0.39
N LEU A 53 3.58 5.38 -0.43
CA LEU A 53 2.17 5.01 -0.25
C LEU A 53 1.94 3.54 -0.60
N ALA A 54 2.50 3.03 -1.70
CA ALA A 54 2.40 1.62 -2.10
C ALA A 54 3.01 0.69 -1.03
N ASP A 55 4.19 1.05 -0.51
CA ASP A 55 4.85 0.32 0.59
C ASP A 55 3.96 0.29 1.84
N HIS A 56 3.29 1.40 2.13
CA HIS A 56 2.39 1.47 3.27
C HIS A 56 1.17 0.55 3.12
N PHE A 57 0.51 0.55 1.96
CA PHE A 57 -0.57 -0.39 1.67
C PHE A 57 -0.09 -1.85 1.75
N THR A 58 1.09 -2.14 1.20
CA THR A 58 1.71 -3.47 1.27
C THR A 58 1.97 -3.90 2.71
N LEU A 59 2.42 -2.97 3.56
CA LEU A 59 2.61 -3.23 4.99
C LEU A 59 1.28 -3.57 5.68
N LEU A 60 0.22 -2.82 5.39
CA LEU A 60 -1.12 -3.08 5.94
C LEU A 60 -1.68 -4.43 5.47
N GLY A 61 -1.41 -4.80 4.23
CA GLY A 61 -1.82 -6.08 3.66
C GLY A 61 -1.31 -7.30 4.42
N LYS A 62 -0.18 -7.18 5.13
CA LYS A 62 0.33 -8.25 6.00
C LYS A 62 -0.61 -8.60 7.16
N SER A 63 -1.57 -7.74 7.46
CA SER A 63 -2.60 -7.98 8.49
C SER A 63 -3.87 -8.62 7.94
N LEU A 64 -3.98 -8.77 6.62
CA LEU A 64 -5.11 -9.48 6.00
C LEU A 64 -5.02 -10.98 6.31
N PRO A 65 -6.16 -11.66 6.45
CA PRO A 65 -6.22 -13.12 6.55
C PRO A 65 -5.50 -13.83 5.41
N HIS A 66 -4.94 -15.01 5.69
CA HIS A 66 -4.33 -15.83 4.67
C HIS A 66 -5.31 -16.16 3.54
N GLY A 67 -4.81 -16.14 2.30
CA GLY A 67 -5.60 -16.41 1.11
C GLY A 67 -6.44 -15.23 0.62
N GLN A 68 -6.27 -14.04 1.23
CA GLN A 68 -6.82 -12.80 0.72
C GLN A 68 -5.80 -12.03 -0.12
N GLU A 69 -6.26 -11.52 -1.24
CA GLU A 69 -5.52 -10.64 -2.14
C GLU A 69 -6.30 -9.34 -2.31
N LEU A 70 -5.64 -8.22 -2.03
CA LEU A 70 -6.22 -6.88 -2.16
C LEU A 70 -5.59 -6.15 -3.34
N ARG A 71 -6.40 -5.77 -4.31
CA ARG A 71 -6.00 -4.88 -5.40
C ARG A 71 -6.53 -3.49 -5.12
N ILE A 72 -5.66 -2.50 -5.22
CA ILE A 72 -5.97 -1.08 -5.02
C ILE A 72 -5.52 -0.33 -6.27
N GLU A 73 -6.43 0.44 -6.84
CA GLU A 73 -6.15 1.39 -7.91
C GLU A 73 -6.41 2.79 -7.38
N ILE A 74 -5.35 3.58 -7.23
CA ILE A 74 -5.44 4.96 -6.77
C ILE A 74 -5.72 5.84 -7.99
N THR A 75 -6.78 6.65 -7.91
CA THR A 75 -7.25 7.50 -9.00
C THR A 75 -7.05 8.98 -8.73
N ASP A 76 -6.75 9.37 -7.49
CA ASP A 76 -6.43 10.75 -7.13
C ASP A 76 -5.73 10.79 -5.77
N ILE A 77 -4.79 11.71 -5.64
CA ILE A 77 -4.09 12.04 -4.39
C ILE A 77 -4.03 13.56 -4.25
N ASP A 78 -4.35 14.02 -3.04
CA ASP A 78 -4.20 15.39 -2.59
C ASP A 78 -3.50 15.32 -1.23
N LEU A 79 -2.20 15.61 -1.22
CA LEU A 79 -1.35 15.49 -0.05
C LEU A 79 -1.65 16.56 1.00
N ALA A 80 -1.37 16.27 2.27
CA ALA A 80 -1.49 17.24 3.35
C ALA A 80 -0.56 18.44 3.18
N GLY A 81 -1.07 19.63 3.46
CA GLY A 81 -0.33 20.88 3.32
C GLY A 81 -0.22 21.34 1.86
N ARG A 82 0.59 22.37 1.66
CA ARG A 82 0.88 22.95 0.33
C ARG A 82 2.37 23.12 0.15
N GLU A 83 2.88 22.91 -1.05
CA GLU A 83 4.24 23.29 -1.39
C GLU A 83 4.43 24.80 -1.23
N ASP A 84 5.52 25.21 -0.56
CA ASP A 84 5.91 26.61 -0.43
C ASP A 84 6.74 27.02 -1.66
N PRO A 85 6.19 27.82 -2.59
CA PRO A 85 6.92 28.20 -3.77
C PRO A 85 8.14 29.09 -3.50
N ALA A 86 8.21 29.72 -2.33
CA ALA A 86 9.36 30.53 -1.92
C ALA A 86 10.55 29.68 -1.48
N ARG A 87 10.34 28.40 -1.19
CA ARG A 87 11.37 27.46 -0.73
C ARG A 87 11.73 26.38 -1.77
N ARG A 88 11.30 26.59 -3.01
CA ARG A 88 11.70 25.74 -4.13
C ARG A 88 13.20 25.80 -4.32
N GLY A 89 13.87 24.67 -4.16
CA GLY A 89 15.28 24.56 -4.54
C GLY A 89 16.19 23.73 -3.67
N ALA A 90 15.81 23.37 -2.43
CA ALA A 90 16.62 22.47 -1.62
C ALA A 90 15.84 21.27 -1.07
N PHE A 91 14.57 21.45 -0.76
CA PHE A 91 13.66 20.38 -0.30
C PHE A 91 12.23 20.84 -0.57
N ASP A 92 11.37 19.95 -1.08
CA ASP A 92 9.94 20.21 -1.20
C ASP A 92 9.31 20.28 0.19
N VAL A 93 9.39 21.46 0.80
CA VAL A 93 8.82 21.70 2.14
C VAL A 93 7.34 21.96 2.00
N ARG A 94 6.53 21.07 2.52
CA ARG A 94 5.08 21.28 2.61
C ARG A 94 4.74 22.02 3.90
N VAL A 95 3.95 23.08 3.75
CA VAL A 95 3.45 23.88 4.87
C VAL A 95 2.05 23.42 5.23
N MET A 96 1.86 23.03 6.48
CA MET A 96 0.57 22.60 7.04
C MET A 96 -0.11 23.82 7.68
N THR A 97 -1.25 24.23 7.18
CA THR A 97 -2.00 25.38 7.72
C THR A 97 -3.21 24.99 8.56
N GLY A 98 -3.66 23.73 8.43
CA GLY A 98 -4.86 23.23 9.10
C GLY A 98 -6.16 23.83 8.56
N ARG A 99 -6.11 24.42 7.37
CA ARG A 99 -7.29 25.00 6.71
C ARG A 99 -7.83 24.04 5.66
N ALA A 100 -7.90 24.42 4.39
CA ALA A 100 -8.39 23.56 3.31
C ALA A 100 -7.27 22.70 2.68
N ASP A 101 -6.33 22.23 3.49
CA ASP A 101 -5.10 21.53 3.09
C ASP A 101 -4.94 20.15 3.76
N TRP A 102 -6.05 19.50 4.10
CA TRP A 102 -6.05 18.16 4.68
C TRP A 102 -5.86 17.09 3.59
N PRO A 103 -5.27 15.92 3.95
CA PRO A 103 -5.02 14.85 3.01
C PRO A 103 -6.33 14.24 2.49
N ARG A 104 -6.34 13.94 1.19
CA ARG A 104 -7.45 13.27 0.50
C ARG A 104 -6.91 12.25 -0.49
N MET A 105 -7.68 11.20 -0.71
CA MET A 105 -7.33 10.17 -1.69
C MET A 105 -8.60 9.53 -2.24
N ARG A 106 -8.62 9.25 -3.54
CA ARG A 106 -9.64 8.43 -4.19
C ARG A 106 -9.03 7.14 -4.67
N LEU A 107 -9.70 6.06 -4.40
CA LEU A 107 -9.24 4.75 -4.85
C LEU A 107 -10.41 3.81 -5.16
N ARG A 108 -10.13 2.82 -5.99
CA ARG A 108 -10.94 1.63 -6.20
C ARG A 108 -10.25 0.45 -5.56
N TYR A 109 -11.00 -0.46 -4.95
CA TYR A 109 -10.42 -1.66 -4.37
C TYR A 109 -11.22 -2.90 -4.70
N THR A 110 -10.52 -4.03 -4.78
CA THR A 110 -11.10 -5.36 -4.92
C THR A 110 -10.35 -6.29 -3.98
N LEU A 111 -11.09 -6.89 -3.05
CA LEU A 111 -10.60 -7.93 -2.16
C LEU A 111 -11.05 -9.28 -2.70
N GLU A 112 -10.12 -10.15 -2.99
CA GLU A 112 -10.37 -11.53 -3.37
C GLU A 112 -10.02 -12.46 -2.22
N GLN A 113 -10.78 -13.53 -2.08
CA GLN A 113 -10.48 -14.65 -1.18
C GLN A 113 -10.55 -15.96 -1.95
N HIS A 114 -9.43 -16.68 -1.98
CA HIS A 114 -9.30 -17.92 -2.75
C HIS A 114 -9.75 -17.76 -4.23
N GLY A 115 -9.35 -16.65 -4.87
CA GLY A 115 -9.66 -16.34 -6.27
C GLY A 115 -11.11 -15.90 -6.54
N LYS A 116 -11.90 -15.64 -5.49
CA LYS A 116 -13.26 -15.09 -5.60
C LYS A 116 -13.34 -13.72 -4.99
N VAL A 117 -13.95 -12.77 -5.69
CA VAL A 117 -14.20 -11.43 -5.16
C VAL A 117 -15.11 -11.54 -3.93
N SER A 118 -14.62 -11.08 -2.78
CA SER A 118 -15.34 -11.04 -1.51
C SER A 118 -15.84 -9.63 -1.17
N ALA A 119 -15.13 -8.59 -1.62
CA ALA A 119 -15.55 -7.20 -1.47
C ALA A 119 -14.92 -6.35 -2.59
N SER A 120 -15.62 -5.32 -3.01
CA SER A 120 -15.10 -4.31 -3.93
C SER A 120 -15.83 -2.99 -3.74
N GLY A 121 -15.20 -1.88 -4.11
CA GLY A 121 -15.84 -0.57 -4.01
C GLY A 121 -14.94 0.57 -4.44
N ASN A 122 -15.53 1.76 -4.45
CA ASN A 122 -14.82 3.03 -4.54
C ASN A 122 -14.76 3.63 -3.15
N ALA A 123 -13.60 4.20 -2.80
CA ALA A 123 -13.43 4.86 -1.52
C ALA A 123 -12.89 6.29 -1.72
N TYR A 124 -13.42 7.19 -0.92
CA TYR A 124 -12.90 8.54 -0.76
C TYR A 124 -12.41 8.69 0.67
N LEU A 125 -11.11 8.79 0.82
CA LEU A 125 -10.43 8.99 2.09
C LEU A 125 -10.21 10.48 2.31
N SER A 126 -10.43 10.94 3.53
CA SER A 126 -10.25 12.35 3.90
C SER A 126 -10.06 12.48 5.41
N ASP A 127 -9.09 13.29 5.86
CA ASP A 127 -8.87 13.57 7.28
C ASP A 127 -8.81 15.08 7.53
N MET A 128 -9.96 15.74 7.65
CA MET A 128 -10.04 17.18 7.90
C MET A 128 -9.44 17.59 9.25
N SER A 129 -9.33 16.67 10.20
CA SER A 129 -8.78 16.91 11.54
C SER A 129 -7.34 16.41 11.68
N TYR A 130 -6.61 16.29 10.57
CA TYR A 130 -5.29 15.64 10.49
C TYR A 130 -4.24 16.18 11.47
N LEU A 131 -4.28 17.47 11.82
CA LEU A 131 -3.39 18.10 12.81
C LEU A 131 -3.83 17.86 14.26
N GLN A 132 -5.10 17.52 14.50
CA GLN A 132 -5.65 17.37 15.84
C GLN A 132 -5.53 15.93 16.37
N HIS A 133 -5.36 14.98 15.48
CA HIS A 133 -5.26 13.58 15.83
C HIS A 133 -3.85 13.22 16.31
N ILE A 134 -3.76 12.32 17.30
CA ILE A 134 -2.48 11.71 17.67
C ILE A 134 -1.98 10.90 16.46
N ASN A 135 -0.81 11.26 15.97
CA ASN A 135 -0.16 10.59 14.87
C ASN A 135 0.96 9.68 15.39
N ARG A 136 0.91 8.38 15.06
CA ARG A 136 1.91 7.39 15.48
C ARG A 136 3.16 7.39 14.61
N TYR A 137 3.13 8.06 13.46
CA TYR A 137 4.27 8.19 12.58
C TYR A 137 5.20 9.30 13.03
N SER A 138 6.48 9.15 12.73
CA SER A 138 7.50 10.15 13.10
C SER A 138 7.18 11.49 12.43
N ASN A 139 7.55 12.58 13.10
CA ASN A 139 7.47 13.93 12.53
C ASN A 139 8.39 14.11 11.29
N SER A 140 9.39 13.25 11.14
CA SER A 140 10.25 13.21 9.95
C SER A 140 9.65 12.41 8.78
N ASP A 141 8.53 11.73 8.97
CA ASP A 141 7.83 11.02 7.89
C ASP A 141 6.96 12.01 7.12
N ALA A 142 7.33 12.31 5.88
CA ALA A 142 6.63 13.26 5.04
C ALA A 142 5.18 12.85 4.74
N LEU A 143 4.90 11.53 4.77
CA LEU A 143 3.57 10.96 4.47
C LEU A 143 2.80 10.54 5.73
N ARG A 144 3.17 11.07 6.91
CA ARG A 144 2.58 10.66 8.20
C ARG A 144 1.06 10.85 8.28
N TYR A 145 0.54 11.86 7.61
CA TYR A 145 -0.90 12.17 7.62
C TYR A 145 -1.68 11.26 6.69
N GLU A 146 -1.16 11.05 5.48
CA GLU A 146 -1.72 10.11 4.50
C GLU A 146 -1.73 8.69 5.06
N LYS A 147 -0.61 8.25 5.62
CA LYS A 147 -0.49 6.92 6.24
C LYS A 147 -1.50 6.72 7.36
N ARG A 148 -1.70 7.74 8.20
CA ARG A 148 -2.71 7.67 9.24
C ARG A 148 -4.13 7.57 8.67
N MET A 149 -4.46 8.39 7.67
CA MET A 149 -5.74 8.36 6.97
C MET A 149 -6.00 6.99 6.32
N ILE A 150 -4.99 6.42 5.66
CA ILE A 150 -5.03 5.08 5.06
C ILE A 150 -5.24 4.00 6.13
N ASP A 151 -4.55 4.09 7.27
CA ASP A 151 -4.72 3.15 8.39
C ASP A 151 -6.16 3.11 8.88
N GLU A 152 -6.79 4.28 9.00
CA GLU A 152 -8.16 4.39 9.47
C GLU A 152 -9.14 3.78 8.47
N TRP A 153 -8.99 4.11 7.18
CA TRP A 153 -9.78 3.50 6.14
C TRP A 153 -9.62 1.99 6.10
N PHE A 154 -8.37 1.49 6.12
CA PHE A 154 -8.07 0.07 6.04
C PHE A 154 -8.68 -0.70 7.20
N ARG A 155 -8.57 -0.17 8.42
CA ARG A 155 -9.18 -0.76 9.62
C ARG A 155 -10.70 -0.80 9.52
N ASN A 156 -11.31 0.31 9.08
CA ASN A 156 -12.77 0.42 9.00
C ASN A 156 -13.36 -0.45 7.89
N THR A 157 -12.62 -0.63 6.78
CA THR A 157 -13.09 -1.41 5.63
C THR A 157 -12.90 -2.91 5.81
N PHE A 158 -11.76 -3.34 6.37
CA PHE A 158 -11.39 -4.76 6.46
C PHE A 158 -11.43 -5.32 7.89
N GLY A 159 -11.72 -4.51 8.89
CA GLY A 159 -11.82 -4.95 10.29
C GLY A 159 -10.49 -5.36 10.93
N VAL A 160 -9.36 -5.11 10.26
CA VAL A 160 -8.03 -5.51 10.70
C VAL A 160 -7.29 -4.35 11.37
N LYS A 161 -6.59 -4.65 12.46
CA LYS A 161 -5.72 -3.64 13.11
C LYS A 161 -4.38 -3.63 12.38
N PRO A 162 -3.90 -2.46 11.90
CA PRO A 162 -2.56 -2.35 11.38
C PRO A 162 -1.56 -2.87 12.41
N GLN A 163 -0.67 -3.77 12.01
CA GLN A 163 0.38 -4.25 12.90
C GLN A 163 1.25 -3.05 13.30
N GLY A 164 1.30 -2.75 14.59
CA GLY A 164 2.22 -1.76 15.11
C GLY A 164 3.65 -2.15 14.68
N ARG A 165 4.49 -1.15 14.40
CA ARG A 165 5.93 -1.35 14.17
C ARG A 165 6.44 -2.34 15.21
N SER A 166 6.86 -3.54 14.80
CA SER A 166 7.60 -4.44 15.67
C SER A 166 8.77 -3.63 16.21
N LYS A 167 8.83 -3.47 17.53
CA LYS A 167 10.03 -2.90 18.18
C LYS A 167 11.22 -3.69 17.61
N PRO A 168 12.34 -3.03 17.25
CA PRO A 168 13.53 -3.75 16.85
C PRO A 168 13.82 -4.79 17.93
N VAL A 169 13.91 -6.05 17.53
CA VAL A 169 14.34 -7.12 18.44
C VAL A 169 15.76 -6.77 18.81
N MET A 170 15.93 -6.25 20.01
CA MET A 170 17.21 -5.93 20.58
C MET A 170 17.89 -7.28 20.83
N THR A 171 18.74 -7.69 19.88
CA THR A 171 19.52 -8.92 19.97
C THR A 171 20.35 -8.82 21.24
N LEU A 172 20.21 -9.82 22.13
CA LEU A 172 20.88 -9.94 23.44
C LEU A 172 22.43 -9.99 23.40
N GLN A 173 23.05 -9.70 22.27
CA GLN A 173 24.48 -9.73 22.07
C GLN A 173 25.22 -8.41 22.47
N GLN A 174 24.49 -7.35 22.84
CA GLN A 174 25.13 -6.11 23.31
C GLN A 174 25.22 -5.97 24.84
N ARG A 175 24.93 -7.02 25.58
CA ARG A 175 25.15 -7.06 27.03
C ARG A 175 26.35 -7.94 27.35
N LYS A 176 27.57 -7.53 27.03
CA LYS A 176 28.76 -8.00 27.76
C LYS A 176 29.98 -7.19 27.38
N ALA A 177 30.18 -6.10 28.10
CA ALA A 177 31.52 -5.61 28.44
C ALA A 177 31.47 -5.21 29.91
N PRO A 178 32.17 -5.93 30.83
CA PRO A 178 32.40 -5.44 32.18
C PRO A 178 33.46 -4.31 32.14
N PRO A 179 33.39 -3.34 33.05
CA PRO A 179 34.45 -2.33 33.18
C PRO A 179 35.70 -2.99 33.74
N GLY A 180 36.83 -2.71 33.07
CA GLY A 180 38.18 -2.91 33.60
C GLY A 180 38.61 -1.69 34.44
#